data_f4a9f48ecebe217a8f64bb353882a0f5
#
_entry.id   f4a9f48ecebe217a8f64bb353882a0f5
#
_cell.length_a   1.000
_cell.length_b   1.000
_cell.length_c   1.000
_cell.angle_alpha   90.00
_cell.angle_beta   90.00
_cell.angle_gamma   90.00
#
_symmetry.space_group_name_H-M   'P 1'
#
loop_
_entity.id
_entity.type
_entity.pdbx_description
1 polymer ?
#
loop_
_entity_poly.entity_id
_entity_poly.type
_entity_poly.pdbx_seq_one_letter_code
_entity_poly.pdbx_strand_id
1 'polypeptide(L)'
;MLNVLLTNDDGIEAEGLQRMRAALAALPGVRLAVIAPDGNRSAMARSITTRRPLWVTEVPFEDGSVGYATDGTPVDCVRLASLGAVEGFRADLVVSGINHGANLGDDITYSGTVAAALEGIVLGLPAIAVSQQSGARALDFRFHGGFQFGVAASFVARLVERLEELPLPGGTLLNVNVPAG
;
A
#
# COMPACT_ATOMS: atom_id res chain seq x y z
N MET A 1 3.56 9.08 18.24
CA MET A 1 3.62 9.37 16.79
C MET A 1 3.70 8.02 16.12
N LEU A 2 2.77 7.71 15.23
CA LEU A 2 2.69 6.44 14.51
C LEU A 2 3.40 6.57 13.16
N ASN A 3 4.41 5.75 12.89
CA ASN A 3 5.13 5.73 11.62
C ASN A 3 4.43 4.76 10.67
N VAL A 4 3.80 5.27 9.63
CA VAL A 4 3.08 4.48 8.63
C VAL A 4 3.91 4.37 7.36
N LEU A 5 4.20 3.15 6.93
CA LEU A 5 4.78 2.85 5.63
C LEU A 5 3.65 2.60 4.63
N LEU A 6 3.58 3.42 3.58
CA LEU A 6 2.62 3.26 2.48
C LEU A 6 3.31 2.72 1.24
N THR A 7 2.72 1.71 0.63
CA THR A 7 3.13 1.10 -0.65
C THR A 7 1.91 0.67 -1.47
N ASN A 8 2.13 0.13 -2.67
CA ASN A 8 1.12 -0.48 -3.54
C ASN A 8 1.79 -1.40 -4.58
N ASP A 9 1.01 -1.92 -5.52
CA ASP A 9 1.50 -2.64 -6.71
C ASP A 9 1.12 -1.96 -8.05
N ASP A 10 0.32 -0.90 -8.01
CA ASP A 10 -0.04 -0.12 -9.20
C ASP A 10 1.02 0.94 -9.58
N GLY A 11 1.93 1.25 -8.68
CA GLY A 11 3.01 2.22 -8.87
C GLY A 11 2.84 3.51 -8.07
N ILE A 12 3.94 4.26 -7.91
CA ILE A 12 3.99 5.44 -7.04
C ILE A 12 3.06 6.58 -7.49
N GLU A 13 2.80 6.70 -8.81
CA GLU A 13 1.93 7.73 -9.38
C GLU A 13 0.44 7.31 -9.40
N ALA A 14 0.12 6.06 -9.04
CA ALA A 14 -1.24 5.55 -9.11
C ALA A 14 -2.20 6.36 -8.23
N GLU A 15 -3.40 6.68 -8.76
CA GLU A 15 -4.40 7.49 -8.07
C GLU A 15 -4.77 6.90 -6.71
N GLY A 16 -4.91 5.58 -6.62
CA GLY A 16 -5.23 4.90 -5.35
C GLY A 16 -4.19 5.16 -4.26
N LEU A 17 -2.90 5.11 -4.61
CA LEU A 17 -1.81 5.42 -3.68
C LEU A 17 -1.86 6.90 -3.27
N GLN A 18 -2.03 7.82 -4.21
CA GLN A 18 -2.04 9.24 -3.94
C GLN A 18 -3.23 9.65 -3.05
N ARG A 19 -4.40 9.04 -3.25
CA ARG A 19 -5.57 9.24 -2.37
C ARG A 19 -5.33 8.73 -0.96
N MET A 20 -4.73 7.55 -0.82
CA MET A 20 -4.36 7.00 0.48
C MET A 20 -3.30 7.87 1.17
N ARG A 21 -2.27 8.31 0.41
CA ARG A 21 -1.22 9.20 0.91
C ARG A 21 -1.81 10.48 1.51
N ALA A 22 -2.70 11.15 0.75
CA ALA A 22 -3.32 12.38 1.21
C ALA A 22 -4.15 12.17 2.49
N ALA A 23 -4.91 11.07 2.57
CA ALA A 23 -5.74 10.76 3.73
C ALA A 23 -4.90 10.46 4.99
N LEU A 24 -3.81 9.68 4.84
CA LEU A 24 -2.94 9.34 5.96
C LEU A 24 -2.06 10.51 6.41
N ALA A 25 -1.57 11.34 5.48
CA ALA A 25 -0.79 12.53 5.81
C ALA A 25 -1.60 13.60 6.56
N ALA A 26 -2.93 13.61 6.40
CA ALA A 26 -3.82 14.52 7.12
C ALA A 26 -4.07 14.10 8.59
N LEU A 27 -3.70 12.88 8.99
CA LEU A 27 -3.95 12.39 10.34
C LEU A 27 -2.98 12.99 11.35
N PRO A 28 -3.48 13.55 12.47
CA PRO A 28 -2.61 14.05 13.53
C PRO A 28 -1.81 12.89 14.16
N GLY A 29 -0.53 13.12 14.39
CA GLY A 29 0.32 12.11 15.03
C GLY A 29 0.81 10.97 14.11
N VAL A 30 0.52 11.04 12.81
CA VAL A 30 1.07 10.13 11.80
C VAL A 30 2.31 10.75 11.16
N ARG A 31 3.38 9.97 11.06
CA ARG A 31 4.53 10.21 10.20
C ARG A 31 4.48 9.22 9.06
N LEU A 32 4.33 9.71 7.84
CA LEU A 32 4.15 8.88 6.65
C LEU A 32 5.46 8.78 5.86
N ALA A 33 5.83 7.55 5.46
CA ALA A 33 6.81 7.29 4.42
C ALA A 33 6.14 6.55 3.27
N VAL A 34 6.45 6.94 2.04
CA VAL A 34 5.95 6.30 0.83
C VAL A 34 7.11 5.69 0.07
N ILE A 35 7.05 4.39 -0.16
CA ILE A 35 7.93 3.68 -1.08
C ILE A 35 7.10 2.71 -1.91
N ALA A 36 7.14 2.85 -3.22
CA ALA A 36 6.31 2.08 -4.13
C ALA A 36 7.07 1.73 -5.42
N PRO A 37 6.60 0.75 -6.19
CA PRO A 37 7.18 0.49 -7.50
C PRO A 37 7.11 1.72 -8.42
N ASP A 38 8.07 1.85 -9.33
CA ASP A 38 8.14 2.89 -10.35
C ASP A 38 7.03 2.79 -11.41
N GLY A 39 6.33 1.66 -11.45
CA GLY A 39 5.21 1.38 -12.35
C GLY A 39 4.43 0.16 -11.90
N ASN A 40 3.41 -0.20 -12.67
CA ASN A 40 2.50 -1.31 -12.32
C ASN A 40 3.24 -2.65 -12.22
N ARG A 41 2.97 -3.37 -11.13
CA ARG A 41 3.49 -4.71 -10.80
C ARG A 41 2.36 -5.69 -10.47
N SER A 42 1.19 -5.54 -11.09
CA SER A 42 0.04 -6.42 -10.88
C SER A 42 0.37 -7.89 -11.19
N ALA A 43 -0.25 -8.80 -10.46
CA ALA A 43 -0.11 -10.25 -10.62
C ALA A 43 1.32 -10.80 -10.41
N MET A 44 2.21 -10.07 -9.75
CA MET A 44 3.54 -10.56 -9.41
C MET A 44 3.56 -11.42 -8.14
N ALA A 45 2.42 -11.62 -7.51
CA ALA A 45 2.30 -12.38 -6.28
C ALA A 45 3.30 -11.90 -5.19
N ARG A 46 3.78 -12.81 -4.36
CA ARG A 46 4.77 -12.52 -3.31
C ARG A 46 6.21 -12.72 -3.80
N SER A 47 6.54 -12.13 -4.95
CA SER A 47 7.91 -12.20 -5.49
C SER A 47 8.85 -11.20 -4.81
N ILE A 48 10.13 -11.57 -4.74
CA ILE A 48 11.23 -10.71 -4.28
C ILE A 48 12.35 -10.68 -5.32
N THR A 49 13.08 -9.59 -5.36
CA THR A 49 14.25 -9.44 -6.25
C THR A 49 15.51 -9.89 -5.53
N THR A 50 16.16 -10.97 -6.03
CA THR A 50 17.33 -11.57 -5.37
C THR A 50 18.62 -11.55 -6.18
N ARG A 51 18.55 -11.26 -7.50
CA ARG A 51 19.69 -11.47 -8.41
C ARG A 51 20.19 -10.21 -9.10
N ARG A 52 19.70 -9.05 -8.70
CA ARG A 52 20.15 -7.75 -9.20
C ARG A 52 20.04 -6.69 -8.11
N PRO A 53 20.81 -5.60 -8.20
CA PRO A 53 20.56 -4.41 -7.37
C PRO A 53 19.17 -3.84 -7.65
N LEU A 54 18.57 -3.22 -6.63
CA LEU A 54 17.38 -2.40 -6.76
C LEU A 54 17.77 -0.92 -6.78
N TRP A 55 17.14 -0.18 -7.66
CA TRP A 55 17.27 1.27 -7.72
C TRP A 55 16.15 1.92 -6.91
N VAL A 56 16.50 2.94 -6.16
CA VAL A 56 15.55 3.76 -5.40
C VAL A 56 15.77 5.21 -5.80
N THR A 57 14.71 5.88 -6.24
CA THR A 57 14.74 7.27 -6.69
C THR A 57 13.75 8.09 -5.86
N GLU A 58 14.15 9.27 -5.43
CA GLU A 58 13.23 10.21 -4.79
C GLU A 58 12.23 10.79 -5.79
N VAL A 59 10.98 10.85 -5.37
CA VAL A 59 9.86 11.40 -6.14
C VAL A 59 9.23 12.54 -5.33
N PRO A 60 9.39 13.80 -5.76
CA PRO A 60 8.75 14.92 -5.10
C PRO A 60 7.24 14.91 -5.38
N PHE A 61 6.43 15.09 -4.36
CA PHE A 61 4.99 15.28 -4.47
C PHE A 61 4.60 16.76 -4.49
N GLU A 62 3.41 17.07 -4.99
CA GLU A 62 2.90 18.45 -5.13
C GLU A 62 2.84 19.22 -3.79
N ASP A 63 2.65 18.52 -2.67
CA ASP A 63 2.60 19.09 -1.33
C ASP A 63 3.99 19.35 -0.71
N GLY A 64 5.05 19.12 -1.48
CA GLY A 64 6.45 19.30 -1.06
C GLY A 64 7.02 18.13 -0.25
N SER A 65 6.24 17.09 0.03
CA SER A 65 6.78 15.85 0.60
C SER A 65 7.51 15.01 -0.45
N VAL A 66 8.29 14.04 -0.01
CA VAL A 66 9.07 13.15 -0.89
C VAL A 66 8.66 11.71 -0.65
N GLY A 67 8.43 10.97 -1.73
CA GLY A 67 8.32 9.53 -1.75
C GLY A 67 9.51 8.89 -2.45
N TYR A 68 9.52 7.56 -2.49
CA TYR A 68 10.60 6.77 -3.08
C TYR A 68 10.02 5.78 -4.09
N ALA A 69 10.49 5.84 -5.33
CA ALA A 69 10.16 4.87 -6.37
C ALA A 69 11.26 3.82 -6.49
N THR A 70 10.89 2.57 -6.72
CA THR A 70 11.86 1.49 -6.97
C THR A 70 11.43 0.63 -8.16
N ASP A 71 12.42 0.05 -8.87
CA ASP A 71 12.19 -0.95 -9.91
C ASP A 71 11.91 -2.36 -9.36
N GLY A 72 11.76 -2.48 -8.04
CA GLY A 72 11.41 -3.69 -7.32
C GLY A 72 9.92 -4.04 -7.31
N THR A 73 9.59 -5.08 -6.57
CA THR A 73 8.22 -5.53 -6.28
C THR A 73 7.63 -4.79 -5.07
N PRO A 74 6.32 -4.87 -4.82
CA PRO A 74 5.71 -4.34 -3.59
C PRO A 74 6.34 -4.92 -2.30
N VAL A 75 6.72 -6.20 -2.33
CA VAL A 75 7.45 -6.86 -1.24
C VAL A 75 8.83 -6.22 -1.04
N ASP A 76 9.54 -5.96 -2.14
CA ASP A 76 10.84 -5.29 -2.08
C ASP A 76 10.73 -3.88 -1.49
N CYS A 77 9.64 -3.14 -1.76
CA CYS A 77 9.40 -1.83 -1.17
C CYS A 77 9.38 -1.88 0.36
N VAL A 78 8.64 -2.84 0.93
CA VAL A 78 8.55 -3.01 2.39
C VAL A 78 9.90 -3.42 2.98
N ARG A 79 10.62 -4.31 2.31
CA ARG A 79 11.97 -4.74 2.71
C ARG A 79 12.99 -3.59 2.66
N LEU A 80 13.00 -2.83 1.58
CA LEU A 80 13.89 -1.67 1.41
C LEU A 80 13.68 -0.64 2.54
N ALA A 81 12.42 -0.33 2.88
CA ALA A 81 12.12 0.55 4.00
C ALA A 81 12.66 -0.01 5.33
N SER A 82 12.51 -1.33 5.57
CA SER A 82 13.01 -1.98 6.78
C SER A 82 14.54 -2.01 6.86
N LEU A 83 15.22 -1.98 5.71
CA LEU A 83 16.68 -1.94 5.57
C LEU A 83 17.25 -0.51 5.59
N GLY A 84 16.41 0.51 5.78
CA GLY A 84 16.85 1.91 5.92
C GLY A 84 16.88 2.72 4.63
N ALA A 85 16.23 2.27 3.55
CA ALA A 85 16.13 3.06 2.31
C ALA A 85 15.43 4.41 2.52
N VAL A 86 14.62 4.54 3.58
CA VAL A 86 14.05 5.81 4.03
C VAL A 86 14.78 6.25 5.29
N GLU A 87 15.64 7.25 5.17
CA GLU A 87 16.52 7.69 6.25
C GLU A 87 15.76 8.13 7.51
N GLY A 88 16.18 7.63 8.66
CA GLY A 88 15.58 7.97 9.97
C GLY A 88 14.12 7.55 10.11
N PHE A 89 13.62 6.62 9.30
CA PHE A 89 12.27 6.09 9.37
C PHE A 89 12.28 4.62 9.76
N ARG A 90 11.42 4.27 10.73
CA ARG A 90 11.12 2.90 11.10
C ARG A 90 9.61 2.75 11.19
N ALA A 91 9.04 1.87 10.39
CA ALA A 91 7.60 1.65 10.35
C ALA A 91 7.07 1.00 11.64
N ASP A 92 5.89 1.44 12.07
CA ASP A 92 5.07 0.82 13.10
C ASP A 92 3.85 0.11 12.47
N LEU A 93 3.47 0.49 11.24
CA LEU A 93 2.36 -0.05 10.48
C LEU A 93 2.69 -0.05 8.99
N VAL A 94 2.31 -1.11 8.27
CA VAL A 94 2.33 -1.16 6.80
C VAL A 94 0.91 -0.98 6.27
N VAL A 95 0.71 -0.03 5.35
CA VAL A 95 -0.51 0.13 4.56
C VAL A 95 -0.15 -0.09 3.09
N SER A 96 -0.84 -1.01 2.42
CA SER A 96 -0.63 -1.34 1.01
C SER A 96 -1.90 -1.11 0.21
N GLY A 97 -1.84 -0.25 -0.79
CA GLY A 97 -2.96 0.09 -1.67
C GLY A 97 -3.06 1.61 -1.91
N ILE A 98 -4.19 2.08 -2.44
CA ILE A 98 -5.44 1.37 -2.74
C ILE A 98 -5.32 0.68 -4.10
N ASN A 99 -5.49 -0.62 -4.13
CA ASN A 99 -5.45 -1.40 -5.37
C ASN A 99 -6.63 -1.11 -6.30
N HIS A 100 -6.37 -1.08 -7.59
CA HIS A 100 -7.38 -0.97 -8.64
C HIS A 100 -8.02 -2.34 -8.91
N GLY A 101 -9.05 -2.66 -8.17
CA GLY A 101 -9.77 -3.93 -8.22
C GLY A 101 -9.74 -4.66 -6.87
N ALA A 102 -10.75 -5.49 -6.62
CA ALA A 102 -10.86 -6.26 -5.39
C ALA A 102 -9.82 -7.39 -5.34
N ASN A 103 -9.35 -7.71 -4.14
CA ASN A 103 -8.51 -8.87 -3.85
C ASN A 103 -9.27 -9.80 -2.90
N LEU A 104 -10.06 -10.71 -3.45
CA LEU A 104 -10.95 -11.62 -2.73
C LEU A 104 -10.70 -13.09 -3.13
N GLY A 105 -10.98 -14.01 -2.23
CA GLY A 105 -10.83 -15.44 -2.48
C GLY A 105 -9.41 -15.79 -2.94
N ASP A 106 -9.29 -16.50 -4.06
CA ASP A 106 -8.02 -16.96 -4.60
C ASP A 106 -7.14 -15.83 -5.14
N ASP A 107 -7.71 -14.68 -5.52
CA ASP A 107 -6.98 -13.51 -6.01
C ASP A 107 -5.97 -12.97 -4.98
N ILE A 108 -6.24 -13.19 -3.68
CA ILE A 108 -5.33 -12.84 -2.59
C ILE A 108 -3.93 -13.43 -2.81
N THR A 109 -3.85 -14.63 -3.37
CA THR A 109 -2.58 -15.34 -3.56
C THR A 109 -1.71 -14.76 -4.67
N TYR A 110 -2.32 -14.01 -5.60
CA TYR A 110 -1.64 -13.37 -6.73
C TYR A 110 -1.42 -11.87 -6.52
N SER A 111 -2.06 -11.29 -5.50
CA SER A 111 -2.06 -9.85 -5.23
C SER A 111 -0.72 -9.35 -4.71
N GLY A 112 -0.12 -8.38 -5.41
CA GLY A 112 1.05 -7.64 -4.93
C GLY A 112 0.70 -6.75 -3.73
N THR A 113 -0.50 -6.15 -3.71
CA THR A 113 -1.02 -5.35 -2.60
C THR A 113 -1.06 -6.17 -1.30
N VAL A 114 -1.67 -7.36 -1.34
CA VAL A 114 -1.74 -8.25 -0.17
C VAL A 114 -0.36 -8.80 0.20
N ALA A 115 0.47 -9.10 -0.80
CA ALA A 115 1.84 -9.59 -0.59
C ALA A 115 2.72 -8.59 0.18
N ALA A 116 2.61 -7.29 -0.11
CA ALA A 116 3.31 -6.25 0.64
C ALA A 116 2.85 -6.17 2.11
N ALA A 117 1.54 -6.27 2.36
CA ALA A 117 1.01 -6.33 3.72
C ALA A 117 1.47 -7.59 4.47
N LEU A 118 1.50 -8.74 3.80
CA LEU A 118 2.06 -9.99 4.34
C LEU A 118 3.54 -9.86 4.70
N GLU A 119 4.32 -9.10 3.91
CA GLU A 119 5.71 -8.84 4.25
C GLU A 119 5.84 -8.00 5.53
N GLY A 120 4.95 -7.03 5.75
CA GLY A 120 4.85 -6.33 7.03
C GLY A 120 4.69 -7.31 8.21
N ILE A 121 3.78 -8.29 8.08
CA ILE A 121 3.58 -9.33 9.10
C ILE A 121 4.84 -10.15 9.33
N VAL A 122 5.57 -10.53 8.28
CA VAL A 122 6.84 -11.26 8.41
C VAL A 122 7.89 -10.46 9.17
N LEU A 123 7.87 -9.15 9.02
CA LEU A 123 8.74 -8.22 9.75
C LEU A 123 8.24 -7.90 11.18
N GLY A 124 7.12 -8.50 11.60
CA GLY A 124 6.54 -8.30 12.94
C GLY A 124 5.70 -7.02 13.07
N LEU A 125 5.30 -6.41 11.95
CA LEU A 125 4.50 -5.19 11.91
C LEU A 125 3.03 -5.51 11.63
N PRO A 126 2.05 -4.84 12.26
CA PRO A 126 0.67 -4.86 11.81
C PRO A 126 0.58 -4.34 10.37
N ALA A 127 -0.40 -4.84 9.61
CA ALA A 127 -0.51 -4.46 8.21
C ALA A 127 -1.97 -4.40 7.74
N ILE A 128 -2.24 -3.50 6.78
CA ILE A 128 -3.53 -3.31 6.13
C ILE A 128 -3.31 -3.36 4.61
N ALA A 129 -3.94 -4.30 3.93
CA ALA A 129 -4.09 -4.32 2.47
C ALA A 129 -5.43 -3.69 2.11
N VAL A 130 -5.45 -2.82 1.09
CA VAL A 130 -6.65 -2.06 0.72
C VAL A 130 -6.90 -2.16 -0.76
N SER A 131 -8.11 -2.51 -1.12
CA SER A 131 -8.56 -2.66 -2.50
C SER A 131 -9.92 -1.99 -2.71
N GLN A 132 -10.11 -1.38 -3.89
CA GLN A 132 -11.37 -0.76 -4.29
C GLN A 132 -11.93 -1.49 -5.50
N GLN A 133 -13.15 -1.98 -5.38
CA GLN A 133 -13.87 -2.55 -6.52
C GLN A 133 -14.27 -1.45 -7.51
N SER A 134 -14.13 -1.71 -8.81
CA SER A 134 -14.63 -0.81 -9.85
C SER A 134 -16.15 -0.84 -9.93
N GLY A 135 -16.78 0.32 -10.09
CA GLY A 135 -18.21 0.46 -10.44
C GLY A 135 -18.52 0.10 -11.90
N ALA A 136 -17.51 0.04 -12.74
CA ALA A 136 -17.68 -0.42 -14.12
C ALA A 136 -17.85 -1.95 -14.11
N ARG A 137 -19.03 -2.45 -14.49
CA ARG A 137 -19.34 -3.89 -14.61
C ARG A 137 -18.62 -4.58 -15.78
N ALA A 138 -17.60 -3.96 -16.37
CA ALA A 138 -16.94 -4.47 -17.54
C ALA A 138 -15.88 -5.52 -17.16
N LEU A 139 -16.03 -6.69 -17.72
CA LEU A 139 -14.99 -7.76 -17.78
C LEU A 139 -13.78 -7.35 -18.66
N ASP A 140 -13.68 -6.07 -19.02
CA ASP A 140 -12.60 -5.59 -19.87
C ASP A 140 -11.47 -5.02 -19.01
N PHE A 141 -10.35 -5.73 -18.96
CA PHE A 141 -9.10 -5.31 -18.30
C PHE A 141 -8.55 -3.94 -18.77
N ARG A 142 -9.15 -3.35 -19.80
CA ARG A 142 -8.80 -2.04 -20.37
C ARG A 142 -9.59 -0.87 -19.75
N PHE A 143 -10.55 -1.14 -18.88
CA PHE A 143 -11.35 -0.10 -18.24
C PHE A 143 -10.66 0.46 -17.00
N HIS A 144 -9.98 1.57 -17.15
CA HIS A 144 -9.41 2.38 -16.07
C HIS A 144 -10.44 3.45 -15.63
N GLY A 145 -11.50 3.05 -14.92
CA GLY A 145 -12.50 4.02 -14.48
C GLY A 145 -13.47 3.47 -13.43
N GLY A 146 -14.19 4.39 -12.79
CA GLY A 146 -15.24 4.05 -11.83
C GLY A 146 -14.77 3.68 -10.43
N PHE A 147 -13.54 4.04 -10.04
CA PHE A 147 -13.04 3.87 -8.69
C PHE A 147 -13.37 5.07 -7.81
N GLN A 148 -13.85 4.81 -6.60
CA GLN A 148 -14.16 5.83 -5.59
C GLN A 148 -13.15 5.77 -4.44
N PHE A 149 -11.88 5.95 -4.75
CA PHE A 149 -10.77 5.82 -3.78
C PHE A 149 -10.93 6.67 -2.52
N GLY A 150 -11.67 7.79 -2.60
CA GLY A 150 -11.92 8.64 -1.44
C GLY A 150 -12.65 7.92 -0.31
N VAL A 151 -13.58 7.01 -0.63
CA VAL A 151 -14.31 6.20 0.37
C VAL A 151 -13.35 5.23 1.06
N ALA A 152 -12.57 4.50 0.27
CA ALA A 152 -11.58 3.55 0.79
C ALA A 152 -10.51 4.25 1.64
N ALA A 153 -9.97 5.38 1.16
CA ALA A 153 -8.97 6.16 1.88
C ALA A 153 -9.50 6.69 3.22
N SER A 154 -10.72 7.24 3.24
CA SER A 154 -11.36 7.73 4.47
C SER A 154 -11.66 6.61 5.47
N PHE A 155 -12.05 5.44 4.99
CA PHE A 155 -12.28 4.28 5.85
C PHE A 155 -10.99 3.81 6.51
N VAL A 156 -9.90 3.67 5.73
CA VAL A 156 -8.61 3.22 6.26
C VAL A 156 -7.99 4.27 7.19
N ALA A 157 -8.12 5.55 6.88
CA ALA A 157 -7.70 6.61 7.79
C ALA A 157 -8.32 6.46 9.18
N ARG A 158 -9.65 6.20 9.26
CA ARG A 158 -10.33 5.92 10.54
C ARG A 158 -9.87 4.63 11.20
N LEU A 159 -9.51 3.58 10.43
CA LEU A 159 -8.93 2.37 11.00
C LEU A 159 -7.56 2.66 11.63
N VAL A 160 -6.74 3.46 10.97
CA VAL A 160 -5.40 3.85 11.46
C VAL A 160 -5.49 4.70 12.73
N GLU A 161 -6.44 5.66 12.80
CA GLU A 161 -6.69 6.45 14.02
C GLU A 161 -7.07 5.58 15.22
N ARG A 162 -7.74 4.44 14.96
CA ARG A 162 -8.25 3.56 16.00
C ARG A 162 -7.51 2.22 16.07
N LEU A 163 -6.30 2.15 15.51
CA LEU A 163 -5.55 0.90 15.38
C LEU A 163 -5.33 0.21 16.74
N GLU A 164 -5.03 1.00 17.79
CA GLU A 164 -4.81 0.48 19.14
C GLU A 164 -6.08 -0.09 19.80
N GLU A 165 -7.27 0.32 19.33
CA GLU A 165 -8.56 -0.18 19.82
C GLU A 165 -8.97 -1.50 19.16
N LEU A 166 -8.33 -1.87 18.04
CA LEU A 166 -8.67 -3.08 17.29
C LEU A 166 -8.05 -4.31 17.97
N PRO A 167 -8.85 -5.30 18.37
CA PRO A 167 -8.36 -6.52 19.02
C PRO A 167 -7.72 -7.47 18.00
N LEU A 168 -6.70 -7.01 17.27
CA LEU A 168 -6.01 -7.81 16.27
C LEU A 168 -4.98 -8.72 16.93
N PRO A 169 -5.07 -10.05 16.75
CA PRO A 169 -4.01 -10.95 17.18
C PRO A 169 -2.69 -10.63 16.48
N GLY A 170 -1.56 -10.84 17.18
CA GLY A 170 -0.26 -10.71 16.54
C GLY A 170 -0.14 -11.61 15.30
N GLY A 171 0.52 -11.11 14.26
CA GLY A 171 0.66 -11.83 13.00
C GLY A 171 -0.59 -11.80 12.09
N THR A 172 -1.54 -10.90 12.36
CA THR A 172 -2.76 -10.73 11.55
C THR A 172 -2.66 -9.48 10.70
N LEU A 173 -3.02 -9.57 9.42
CA LEU A 173 -3.26 -8.42 8.57
C LEU A 173 -4.77 -8.21 8.36
N LEU A 174 -5.16 -6.97 8.10
CA LEU A 174 -6.50 -6.64 7.59
C LEU A 174 -6.46 -6.57 6.07
N ASN A 175 -7.33 -7.33 5.40
CA ASN A 175 -7.56 -7.21 3.96
C ASN A 175 -8.90 -6.49 3.73
N VAL A 176 -8.83 -5.21 3.44
CA VAL A 176 -9.98 -4.32 3.26
C VAL A 176 -10.35 -4.26 1.79
N ASN A 177 -11.56 -4.66 1.46
CA ASN A 177 -12.12 -4.55 0.11
C ASN A 177 -13.34 -3.65 0.16
N VAL A 178 -13.28 -2.52 -0.55
CA VAL A 178 -14.38 -1.55 -0.60
C VAL A 178 -15.20 -1.81 -1.85
N PRO A 179 -16.50 -2.11 -1.71
CA PRO A 179 -17.35 -2.36 -2.87
C PRO A 179 -17.53 -1.11 -3.70
N ALA A 180 -17.90 -1.30 -4.97
CA ALA A 180 -18.39 -0.22 -5.82
C ALA A 180 -19.69 0.32 -5.25
N GLY A 181 -19.81 1.64 -5.16
CA GLY A 181 -21.04 2.32 -4.76
C GLY A 181 -22.08 2.38 -5.89
#